data_32effff88da1a2a3201664c1f9323b71
#
_entry.id   32effff88da1a2a3201664c1f9323b71
#
_cell.length_a   1.000
_cell.length_b   1.000
_cell.length_c   1.000
_cell.angle_alpha   90.00
_cell.angle_beta   90.00
_cell.angle_gamma   90.00
#
_symmetry.space_group_name_H-M   'P 1'
#
loop_
_entity.id
_entity.type
_entity.pdbx_description
1 polymer ?
#
loop_
_entity_poly.entity_id
_entity_poly.type
_entity_poly.pdbx_seq_one_letter_code
_entity_poly.pdbx_strand_id
1 'polypeptide(L)'
;MARPRAADLWALQARAHATLGEAKDAAHAVAQSEAAFGKVHRVEEPEWARFIDTAYLAGEWANAFGEISRPVESARFARRSAAEARNQKRARRGALSRAALARAALTGRDVDLDAAVHNAEQALDLAVTVKSSRCAAAIADLRTRIRPFHGVTAAREFDDRARVVLAGSYPT
;
A
#
# COMPACT_ATOMS: atom_id res chain seq x y z
N MET A 1 12.24 5.71 -24.97
CA MET A 1 11.26 5.07 -24.06
C MET A 1 10.65 6.17 -23.19
N ALA A 2 9.32 6.28 -23.10
CA ALA A 2 8.68 7.33 -22.28
C ALA A 2 9.08 7.16 -20.81
N ARG A 3 9.50 8.25 -20.17
CA ARG A 3 10.07 8.26 -18.81
C ARG A 3 9.14 7.68 -17.72
N PRO A 4 7.81 7.91 -17.73
CA PRO A 4 6.90 7.28 -16.75
C PRO A 4 6.91 5.76 -16.86
N ARG A 5 6.98 5.22 -18.08
CA ARG A 5 7.05 3.77 -18.33
C ARG A 5 8.33 3.14 -17.76
N ALA A 6 9.44 3.87 -17.84
CA ALA A 6 10.69 3.41 -17.20
C ALA A 6 10.54 3.37 -15.67
N ALA A 7 9.93 4.40 -15.07
CA ALA A 7 9.68 4.42 -13.62
C ALA A 7 8.76 3.27 -13.18
N ASP A 8 7.71 2.99 -13.94
CA ASP A 8 6.79 1.88 -13.68
C ASP A 8 7.48 0.52 -13.79
N LEU A 9 8.24 0.29 -14.85
CA LEU A 9 9.00 -0.97 -15.02
C LEU A 9 9.98 -1.22 -13.87
N TRP A 10 10.69 -0.19 -13.41
CA TRP A 10 11.54 -0.29 -12.23
C TRP A 10 10.75 -0.57 -10.95
N ALA A 11 9.56 0.02 -10.79
CA ALA A 11 8.69 -0.27 -9.64
C ALA A 11 8.19 -1.71 -9.64
N LEU A 12 7.80 -2.24 -10.80
CA LEU A 12 7.41 -3.65 -10.95
C LEU A 12 8.59 -4.60 -10.70
N GLN A 13 9.79 -4.24 -11.18
CA GLN A 13 11.00 -5.01 -10.90
C GLN A 13 11.33 -5.01 -9.40
N ALA A 14 11.20 -3.86 -8.73
CA ALA A 14 11.35 -3.78 -7.27
C ALA A 14 10.42 -4.75 -6.54
N ARG A 15 9.15 -4.84 -6.98
CA ARG A 15 8.17 -5.79 -6.43
C ARG A 15 8.58 -7.25 -6.67
N ALA A 16 9.07 -7.57 -7.87
CA ALA A 16 9.54 -8.91 -8.19
C ALA A 16 10.73 -9.32 -7.29
N HIS A 17 11.76 -8.47 -7.18
CA HIS A 17 12.90 -8.72 -6.29
C HIS A 17 12.46 -8.85 -4.82
N ALA A 18 11.52 -8.01 -4.37
CA ALA A 18 11.01 -8.08 -3.00
C ALA A 18 10.31 -9.42 -2.72
N THR A 19 9.50 -9.91 -3.66
CA THR A 19 8.83 -11.21 -3.55
C THR A 19 9.83 -12.39 -3.53
N LEU A 20 10.97 -12.25 -4.22
CA LEU A 20 12.07 -13.22 -4.19
C LEU A 20 12.98 -13.11 -2.95
N GLY A 21 12.74 -12.11 -2.08
CA GLY A 21 13.58 -11.85 -0.90
C GLY A 21 14.90 -11.14 -1.21
N GLU A 22 15.09 -10.65 -2.42
CA GLU A 22 16.30 -9.98 -2.90
C GLU A 22 16.30 -8.49 -2.47
N ALA A 23 16.50 -8.27 -1.17
CA ALA A 23 16.27 -6.96 -0.53
C ALA A 23 17.15 -5.83 -1.10
N LYS A 24 18.39 -6.11 -1.48
CA LYS A 24 19.31 -5.11 -2.07
C LYS A 24 18.83 -4.69 -3.45
N ASP A 25 18.45 -5.65 -4.27
CA ASP A 25 18.00 -5.41 -5.65
C ASP A 25 16.62 -4.73 -5.67
N ALA A 26 15.72 -5.11 -4.75
CA ALA A 26 14.46 -4.42 -4.55
C ALA A 26 14.67 -2.94 -4.19
N ALA A 27 15.54 -2.63 -3.24
CA ALA A 27 15.83 -1.25 -2.84
C ALA A 27 16.52 -0.46 -3.97
N HIS A 28 17.44 -1.10 -4.72
CA HIS A 28 18.06 -0.49 -5.89
C HIS A 28 17.04 -0.15 -6.97
N ALA A 29 16.13 -1.07 -7.29
CA ALA A 29 15.09 -0.87 -8.29
C ALA A 29 14.12 0.25 -7.88
N VAL A 30 13.77 0.38 -6.58
CA VAL A 30 13.00 1.53 -6.08
C VAL A 30 13.75 2.84 -6.36
N ALA A 31 15.04 2.92 -6.06
CA ALA A 31 15.84 4.13 -6.31
C ALA A 31 15.87 4.49 -7.80
N GLN A 32 16.01 3.50 -8.70
CA GLN A 32 15.93 3.73 -10.15
C GLN A 32 14.54 4.21 -10.59
N SER A 33 13.48 3.67 -10.00
CA SER A 33 12.11 4.12 -10.25
C SER A 33 11.91 5.58 -9.84
N GLU A 34 12.36 5.98 -8.64
CA GLU A 34 12.30 7.37 -8.16
C GLU A 34 13.09 8.31 -9.08
N ALA A 35 14.32 7.94 -9.45
CA ALA A 35 15.16 8.73 -10.34
C ALA A 35 14.55 8.90 -11.75
N ALA A 36 13.96 7.84 -12.28
CA ALA A 36 13.26 7.89 -13.58
C ALA A 36 12.02 8.79 -13.51
N PHE A 37 11.25 8.68 -12.41
CA PHE A 37 10.05 9.48 -12.21
C PHE A 37 10.36 10.97 -11.98
N GLY A 38 11.44 11.29 -11.29
CA GLY A 38 11.90 12.68 -11.10
C GLY A 38 12.25 13.42 -12.40
N LYS A 39 12.45 12.70 -13.50
CA LYS A 39 12.73 13.25 -14.83
C LYS A 39 11.47 13.37 -15.72
N VAL A 40 10.29 13.06 -15.19
CA VAL A 40 9.02 13.09 -15.93
C VAL A 40 8.49 14.50 -16.01
N HIS A 41 8.23 14.99 -17.24
CA HIS A 41 7.53 16.25 -17.50
C HIS A 41 6.08 15.95 -17.84
N ARG A 42 5.16 16.09 -16.87
CA ARG A 42 3.75 15.68 -16.99
C ARG A 42 2.97 16.26 -18.16
N VAL A 43 3.38 17.45 -18.64
CA VAL A 43 2.69 18.12 -19.75
C VAL A 43 2.89 17.40 -21.10
N GLU A 44 3.97 16.64 -21.22
CA GLU A 44 4.36 15.94 -22.45
C GLU A 44 3.94 14.45 -22.47
N GLU A 45 3.29 13.98 -21.40
CA GLU A 45 3.00 12.56 -21.26
C GLU A 45 1.69 12.16 -21.95
N PRO A 46 1.69 11.04 -22.70
CA PRO A 46 0.48 10.53 -23.33
C PRO A 46 -0.58 10.17 -22.27
N GLU A 47 -1.84 10.30 -22.63
CA GLU A 47 -2.97 10.12 -21.72
C GLU A 47 -2.96 8.76 -21.04
N TRP A 48 -2.59 7.70 -21.73
CA TRP A 48 -2.50 6.35 -21.18
C TRP A 48 -1.43 6.19 -20.10
N ALA A 49 -0.44 7.08 -20.03
CA ALA A 49 0.63 7.04 -19.01
C ALA A 49 0.31 7.88 -17.76
N ARG A 50 -0.75 8.67 -17.76
CA ARG A 50 -1.11 9.59 -16.68
C ARG A 50 -1.46 8.91 -15.36
N PHE A 51 -1.84 7.62 -15.41
CA PHE A 51 -2.08 6.85 -14.18
C PHE A 51 -0.79 6.52 -13.43
N ILE A 52 0.37 6.56 -14.10
CA ILE A 52 1.69 6.39 -13.49
C ILE A 52 2.08 7.69 -12.81
N ASP A 53 1.50 7.93 -11.66
CA ASP A 53 1.66 9.14 -10.88
C ASP A 53 2.28 8.88 -9.51
N THR A 54 2.44 9.95 -8.72
CA THR A 54 3.01 9.86 -7.38
C THR A 54 2.22 8.92 -6.47
N ALA A 55 0.88 8.94 -6.53
CA ALA A 55 0.06 8.07 -5.69
C ALA A 55 0.28 6.59 -6.04
N TYR A 56 0.37 6.29 -7.33
CA TYR A 56 0.60 4.93 -7.82
C TYR A 56 2.00 4.44 -7.46
N LEU A 57 3.05 5.15 -7.89
CA LEU A 57 4.43 4.69 -7.71
C LEU A 57 4.83 4.60 -6.23
N ALA A 58 4.48 5.60 -5.42
CA ALA A 58 4.76 5.54 -3.99
C ALA A 58 4.04 4.35 -3.31
N GLY A 59 2.86 3.96 -3.79
CA GLY A 59 2.18 2.75 -3.34
C GLY A 59 2.95 1.46 -3.69
N GLU A 60 3.51 1.38 -4.90
CA GLU A 60 4.32 0.22 -5.32
C GLU A 60 5.65 0.15 -4.53
N TRP A 61 6.33 1.28 -4.30
CA TRP A 61 7.54 1.35 -3.48
C TRP A 61 7.27 0.97 -2.02
N ALA A 62 6.13 1.43 -1.44
CA ALA A 62 5.72 1.04 -0.09
C ALA A 62 5.53 -0.47 0.03
N ASN A 63 4.90 -1.09 -0.96
CA ASN A 63 4.71 -2.54 -0.98
C ASN A 63 6.05 -3.29 -1.09
N ALA A 64 6.95 -2.86 -1.99
CA ALA A 64 8.27 -3.48 -2.12
C ALA A 64 9.05 -3.46 -0.79
N PHE A 65 9.10 -2.30 -0.12
CA PHE A 65 9.76 -2.20 1.20
C PHE A 65 9.04 -2.98 2.29
N GLY A 66 7.72 -3.09 2.25
CA GLY A 66 6.96 -3.91 3.19
C GLY A 66 7.27 -5.40 3.06
N GLU A 67 7.43 -5.90 1.85
CA GLU A 67 7.76 -7.31 1.58
C GLU A 67 9.17 -7.69 2.06
N ILE A 68 10.14 -6.79 1.98
CA ILE A 68 11.51 -7.00 2.48
C ILE A 68 11.69 -6.56 3.95
N SER A 69 10.60 -6.42 4.70
CA SER A 69 10.62 -6.09 6.15
C SER A 69 11.36 -4.79 6.49
N ARG A 70 11.21 -3.76 5.65
CA ARG A 70 11.71 -2.40 5.90
C ARG A 70 10.54 -1.45 6.22
N PRO A 71 9.98 -1.50 7.44
CA PRO A 71 8.74 -0.80 7.79
C PRO A 71 8.86 0.72 7.75
N VAL A 72 10.02 1.28 8.05
CA VAL A 72 10.23 2.74 8.05
C VAL A 72 10.07 3.30 6.63
N GLU A 73 10.72 2.70 5.65
CA GLU A 73 10.64 3.10 4.24
C GLU A 73 9.25 2.80 3.67
N SER A 74 8.70 1.64 4.00
CA SER A 74 7.33 1.29 3.62
C SER A 74 6.34 2.34 4.11
N ALA A 75 6.38 2.72 5.38
CA ALA A 75 5.52 3.74 5.95
C ALA A 75 5.73 5.13 5.30
N ARG A 76 6.97 5.53 5.03
CA ARG A 76 7.29 6.79 4.35
C ARG A 76 6.58 6.90 3.00
N PHE A 77 6.72 5.89 2.18
CA PHE A 77 6.11 5.86 0.84
C PHE A 77 4.59 5.68 0.90
N ALA A 78 4.09 4.87 1.82
CA ALA A 78 2.66 4.69 2.00
C ALA A 78 1.95 5.99 2.43
N ARG A 79 2.58 6.81 3.31
CA ARG A 79 2.05 8.14 3.67
C ARG A 79 1.98 9.06 2.45
N ARG A 80 3.03 9.09 1.63
CA ARG A 80 3.06 9.88 0.38
C ARG A 80 1.96 9.45 -0.58
N SER A 81 1.79 8.15 -0.78
CA SER A 81 0.74 7.58 -1.62
C SER A 81 -0.66 7.90 -1.10
N ALA A 82 -0.90 7.78 0.22
CA ALA A 82 -2.19 8.05 0.84
C ALA A 82 -2.57 9.54 0.75
N ALA A 83 -1.61 10.44 0.98
CA ALA A 83 -1.84 11.88 0.87
C ALA A 83 -2.25 12.27 -0.55
N GLU A 84 -1.53 11.78 -1.55
CA GLU A 84 -1.81 12.08 -2.95
C GLU A 84 -3.13 11.43 -3.43
N ALA A 85 -3.41 10.21 -3.00
CA ALA A 85 -4.67 9.53 -3.29
C ALA A 85 -5.89 10.29 -2.72
N ARG A 86 -5.73 10.91 -1.53
CA ARG A 86 -6.77 11.76 -0.92
C ARG A 86 -7.00 13.03 -1.75
N ASN A 87 -5.91 13.71 -2.16
CA ASN A 87 -5.99 14.92 -2.99
C ASN A 87 -6.72 14.64 -4.32
N GLN A 88 -6.50 13.45 -4.88
CA GLN A 88 -7.09 13.01 -6.14
C GLN A 88 -8.44 12.29 -5.97
N LYS A 89 -8.97 12.17 -4.75
CA LYS A 89 -10.21 11.44 -4.40
C LYS A 89 -10.21 9.98 -4.89
N ARG A 90 -9.06 9.31 -4.85
CA ARG A 90 -8.88 7.92 -5.32
C ARG A 90 -9.02 6.92 -4.17
N ALA A 91 -10.26 6.59 -3.79
CA ALA A 91 -10.58 5.74 -2.64
C ALA A 91 -9.85 4.38 -2.67
N ARG A 92 -9.82 3.70 -3.82
CA ARG A 92 -9.10 2.41 -3.96
C ARG A 92 -7.61 2.52 -3.62
N ARG A 93 -6.93 3.56 -4.13
CA ARG A 93 -5.50 3.77 -3.85
C ARG A 93 -5.30 4.15 -2.38
N GLY A 94 -6.16 5.00 -1.85
CA GLY A 94 -6.17 5.37 -0.44
C GLY A 94 -6.29 4.16 0.48
N ALA A 95 -7.23 3.25 0.22
CA ALA A 95 -7.40 2.01 0.97
C ALA A 95 -6.12 1.16 1.00
N LEU A 96 -5.51 0.93 -0.18
CA LEU A 96 -4.27 0.14 -0.28
C LEU A 96 -3.09 0.80 0.43
N SER A 97 -2.98 2.13 0.37
CA SER A 97 -1.91 2.86 1.05
C SER A 97 -2.08 2.86 2.57
N ARG A 98 -3.32 2.98 3.06
CA ARG A 98 -3.62 2.84 4.49
C ARG A 98 -3.35 1.41 4.99
N ALA A 99 -3.69 0.40 4.21
CA ALA A 99 -3.35 -0.98 4.54
C ALA A 99 -1.82 -1.19 4.63
N ALA A 100 -1.05 -0.57 3.75
CA ALA A 100 0.42 -0.62 3.82
C ALA A 100 0.96 0.09 5.08
N LEU A 101 0.36 1.20 5.52
CA LEU A 101 0.69 1.87 6.78
C LEU A 101 0.39 0.98 7.99
N ALA A 102 -0.77 0.34 8.03
CA ALA A 102 -1.15 -0.58 9.09
C ALA A 102 -0.16 -1.76 9.17
N ARG A 103 0.20 -2.35 8.03
CA ARG A 103 1.21 -3.43 7.99
C ARG A 103 2.57 -2.97 8.50
N ALA A 104 3.02 -1.77 8.10
CA ALA A 104 4.30 -1.23 8.54
C ALA A 104 4.34 -1.04 10.07
N ALA A 105 3.24 -0.58 10.67
CA ALA A 105 3.10 -0.42 12.12
C ALA A 105 3.10 -1.76 12.89
N LEU A 106 2.72 -2.87 12.23
CA LEU A 106 2.76 -4.23 12.79
C LEU A 106 4.08 -4.95 12.54
N THR A 107 5.04 -4.33 11.85
CA THR A 107 6.29 -4.98 11.44
C THR A 107 7.45 -4.46 12.28
N GLY A 108 8.32 -5.35 12.77
CA GLY A 108 9.50 -5.00 13.54
C GLY A 108 9.37 -5.36 15.02
N ARG A 109 10.30 -4.84 15.82
CA ARG A 109 10.35 -5.11 17.28
C ARG A 109 9.36 -4.25 18.06
N ASP A 110 9.20 -3.01 17.64
CA ASP A 110 8.34 -2.02 18.29
C ASP A 110 7.02 -1.90 17.51
N VAL A 111 6.10 -2.83 17.80
CA VAL A 111 4.77 -2.83 17.19
C VAL A 111 3.95 -1.67 17.75
N ASP A 112 3.49 -0.78 16.86
CA ASP A 112 2.55 0.29 17.17
C ASP A 112 1.13 -0.16 16.82
N LEU A 113 0.48 -0.84 17.77
CA LEU A 113 -0.87 -1.39 17.54
C LEU A 113 -1.92 -0.30 17.33
N ASP A 114 -1.80 0.83 18.02
CA ASP A 114 -2.76 1.93 17.89
C ASP A 114 -2.69 2.54 16.48
N ALA A 115 -1.49 2.82 15.99
CA ALA A 115 -1.31 3.26 14.62
C ALA A 115 -1.75 2.20 13.58
N ALA A 116 -1.53 0.93 13.87
CA ALA A 116 -1.94 -0.16 12.99
C ALA A 116 -3.46 -0.24 12.86
N VAL A 117 -4.18 -0.27 13.99
CA VAL A 117 -5.65 -0.33 14.00
C VAL A 117 -6.25 0.92 13.39
N HIS A 118 -5.75 2.11 13.74
CA HIS A 118 -6.21 3.37 13.14
C HIS A 118 -6.11 3.36 11.60
N ASN A 119 -4.98 2.94 11.05
CA ASN A 119 -4.82 2.87 9.59
C ASN A 119 -5.63 1.73 8.97
N ALA A 120 -5.82 0.61 9.67
CA ALA A 120 -6.65 -0.50 9.22
C ALA A 120 -8.12 -0.10 9.10
N GLU A 121 -8.66 0.64 10.09
CA GLU A 121 -10.01 1.19 10.05
C GLU A 121 -10.19 2.16 8.87
N GLN A 122 -9.26 3.07 8.67
CA GLN A 122 -9.31 3.98 7.52
C GLN A 122 -9.21 3.24 6.17
N ALA A 123 -8.44 2.15 6.11
CA ALA A 123 -8.38 1.31 4.92
C ALA A 123 -9.74 0.64 4.66
N LEU A 124 -10.39 0.14 5.70
CA LEU A 124 -11.69 -0.50 5.64
C LEU A 124 -12.77 0.50 5.18
N ASP A 125 -12.83 1.70 5.77
CA ASP A 125 -13.77 2.76 5.39
C ASP A 125 -13.69 3.10 3.90
N LEU A 126 -12.48 3.21 3.37
CA LEU A 126 -12.29 3.46 1.95
C LEU A 126 -12.61 2.22 1.10
N ALA A 127 -12.31 1.01 1.58
CA ALA A 127 -12.54 -0.24 0.84
C ALA A 127 -14.04 -0.51 0.62
N VAL A 128 -14.91 -0.16 1.57
CA VAL A 128 -16.37 -0.33 1.43
C VAL A 128 -16.97 0.52 0.32
N THR A 129 -16.31 1.63 -0.04
CA THR A 129 -16.79 2.53 -1.10
C THR A 129 -16.42 2.04 -2.52
N VAL A 130 -15.57 1.01 -2.62
CA VAL A 130 -15.08 0.51 -3.91
C VAL A 130 -15.16 -1.01 -4.00
N LYS A 131 -15.69 -1.53 -5.11
CA LYS A 131 -15.68 -2.97 -5.40
C LYS A 131 -14.31 -3.38 -5.94
N SER A 132 -13.40 -3.82 -5.05
CA SER A 132 -12.02 -4.16 -5.43
C SER A 132 -11.53 -5.38 -4.67
N SER A 133 -11.28 -6.47 -5.40
CA SER A 133 -10.67 -7.70 -4.86
C SER A 133 -9.31 -7.44 -4.20
N ARG A 134 -8.51 -6.51 -4.73
CA ARG A 134 -7.22 -6.12 -4.12
C ARG A 134 -7.40 -5.43 -2.77
N CYS A 135 -8.45 -4.59 -2.61
CA CYS A 135 -8.74 -3.98 -1.32
C CYS A 135 -9.23 -5.06 -0.33
N ALA A 136 -10.11 -5.95 -0.75
CA ALA A 136 -10.58 -7.04 0.09
C ALA A 136 -9.43 -7.95 0.55
N ALA A 137 -8.52 -8.33 -0.35
CA ALA A 137 -7.34 -9.11 0.00
C ALA A 137 -6.43 -8.37 1.00
N ALA A 138 -6.25 -7.05 0.84
CA ALA A 138 -5.47 -6.25 1.79
C ALA A 138 -6.13 -6.19 3.18
N ILE A 139 -7.46 -6.06 3.26
CA ILE A 139 -8.19 -6.10 4.54
C ILE A 139 -8.11 -7.48 5.17
N ALA A 140 -8.22 -8.56 4.39
CA ALA A 140 -8.08 -9.93 4.89
C ALA A 140 -6.67 -10.20 5.46
N ASP A 141 -5.62 -9.70 4.81
CA ASP A 141 -4.24 -9.75 5.32
C ASP A 141 -4.11 -8.99 6.65
N LEU A 142 -4.69 -7.79 6.77
CA LEU A 142 -4.68 -7.02 8.02
C LEU A 142 -5.39 -7.74 9.15
N ARG A 143 -6.53 -8.39 8.91
CA ARG A 143 -7.22 -9.21 9.89
C ARG A 143 -6.31 -10.31 10.44
N THR A 144 -5.61 -11.02 9.56
CA THR A 144 -4.68 -12.08 9.95
C THR A 144 -3.56 -11.55 10.84
N ARG A 145 -3.01 -10.38 10.53
CA ARG A 145 -1.91 -9.74 11.27
C ARG A 145 -2.34 -9.14 12.60
N ILE A 146 -3.56 -8.62 12.69
CA ILE A 146 -4.12 -8.01 13.92
C ILE A 146 -4.66 -9.09 14.88
N ARG A 147 -5.03 -10.25 14.38
CA ARG A 147 -5.58 -11.35 15.18
C ARG A 147 -4.80 -11.72 16.44
N PRO A 148 -3.45 -11.75 16.48
CA PRO A 148 -2.70 -12.00 17.71
C PRO A 148 -2.98 -11.00 18.84
N PHE A 149 -3.52 -9.83 18.54
CA PHE A 149 -3.80 -8.74 19.46
C PHE A 149 -5.28 -8.66 19.89
N HIS A 150 -6.08 -9.71 19.72
CA HIS A 150 -7.52 -9.74 20.08
C HIS A 150 -7.81 -9.51 21.57
N GLY A 151 -6.80 -9.54 22.42
CA GLY A 151 -6.92 -9.08 23.82
C GLY A 151 -7.19 -7.59 23.94
N VAL A 152 -6.85 -6.81 22.92
CA VAL A 152 -7.10 -5.36 22.85
C VAL A 152 -8.44 -5.11 22.16
N THR A 153 -9.31 -4.32 22.79
CA THR A 153 -10.68 -4.07 22.33
C THR A 153 -10.72 -3.51 20.90
N ALA A 154 -9.91 -2.51 20.61
CA ALA A 154 -9.87 -1.89 19.25
C ALA A 154 -9.45 -2.90 18.15
N ALA A 155 -8.54 -3.81 18.45
CA ALA A 155 -8.12 -4.86 17.49
C ALA A 155 -9.26 -5.85 17.20
N ARG A 156 -10.03 -6.21 18.22
CA ARG A 156 -11.19 -7.08 18.10
C ARG A 156 -12.33 -6.42 17.33
N GLU A 157 -12.62 -5.15 17.64
CA GLU A 157 -13.66 -4.36 16.94
C GLU A 157 -13.35 -4.22 15.45
N PHE A 158 -12.09 -3.93 15.10
CA PHE A 158 -11.66 -3.93 13.69
C PHE A 158 -11.90 -5.29 13.02
N ASP A 159 -11.49 -6.40 13.65
CA ASP A 159 -11.66 -7.74 13.05
C ASP A 159 -13.13 -8.09 12.82
N ASP A 160 -14.00 -7.82 13.79
CA ASP A 160 -15.44 -8.06 13.69
C ASP A 160 -16.06 -7.24 12.56
N ARG A 161 -15.73 -5.96 12.48
CA ARG A 161 -16.21 -5.06 11.43
C ARG A 161 -15.72 -5.49 10.04
N ALA A 162 -14.45 -5.80 9.91
CA ALA A 162 -13.85 -6.25 8.66
C ALA A 162 -14.43 -7.59 8.19
N ARG A 163 -14.75 -8.52 9.12
CA ARG A 163 -15.40 -9.78 8.82
C ARG A 163 -16.77 -9.58 8.16
N VAL A 164 -17.58 -8.67 8.70
CA VAL A 164 -18.90 -8.34 8.15
C VAL A 164 -18.79 -7.75 6.75
N VAL A 165 -17.87 -6.80 6.55
CA VAL A 165 -17.65 -6.13 5.26
C VAL A 165 -17.20 -7.14 4.20
N LEU A 166 -16.24 -8.02 4.52
CA LEU A 166 -15.74 -9.01 3.57
C LEU A 166 -16.82 -10.04 3.18
N ALA A 167 -17.65 -10.47 4.12
CA ALA A 167 -18.75 -11.40 3.83
C ALA A 167 -19.83 -10.78 2.93
N GLY A 168 -20.14 -9.49 3.10
CA GLY A 168 -21.15 -8.78 2.30
C GLY A 168 -20.65 -8.37 0.91
N SER A 169 -19.34 -8.23 0.72
CA SER A 169 -18.76 -7.76 -0.55
C SER A 169 -18.47 -8.87 -1.55
N TYR A 170 -18.40 -10.13 -1.11
CA TYR A 170 -18.07 -11.31 -1.92
C TYR A 170 -18.91 -12.51 -1.42
N PRO A 171 -20.19 -12.61 -1.83
CA PRO A 171 -20.94 -13.84 -1.58
C PRO A 171 -20.24 -14.99 -2.29
N THR A 172 -19.96 -16.04 -1.52
CA THR A 172 -19.42 -17.34 -1.99
C THR A 172 -20.36 -18.04 -2.97
#